data_820e4c8f897ff3cd8a199387362d09d1
#
_entry.id   820e4c8f897ff3cd8a199387362d09d1
#
_cell.length_a   1.000
_cell.length_b   1.000
_cell.length_c   1.000
_cell.angle_alpha   90.00
_cell.angle_beta   90.00
_cell.angle_gamma   90.00
#
_symmetry.space_group_name_H-M   'P 1'
#
loop_
_entity.id
_entity.type
_entity.pdbx_description
1 polymer ?
#
loop_
_entity_poly.entity_id
_entity_poly.type
_entity_poly.pdbx_seq_one_letter_code
_entity_poly.pdbx_strand_id
1 'polypeptide(L)'
;LTSRNEQNETSYGDLGHLLSQIEKKISDLSEVTKQQKILLQLMSEIKDRIDNIESGIHSGFGHTKKQLKTIDSQTSQNFQEIKGELPKLVNQQIQLSKFLEEGEMPLSFEGWTIAPDLAFRLVNDYSQYKFDGIVEFGSGLSTCLLAKLSISNGCKLFSFEHDKTYLDKTATLLKSLKLESEVNLIHGKLKNLCYESLNYKFYTCLANLKKMAKSLSAGSRVLILVDGPPGRTNIKARFPALPLVLECFPDSIIHIYLDDYNRLHEQEIIADWESILIKENIKFEKEVIDLKKGLCILKIFRNEKQGIENDSL
;
A
#
# COMPACT_ATOMS: atom_id res chain seq x y z
N LEU A 1 -8.67 -34.74 44.50
CA LEU A 1 -9.94 -34.58 43.70
C LEU A 1 -10.27 -33.12 43.42
N THR A 2 -9.75 -32.15 44.17
CA THR A 2 -10.03 -30.68 44.03
C THR A 2 -9.21 -30.04 42.90
N SER A 3 -7.99 -30.47 42.63
CA SER A 3 -7.13 -29.86 41.59
C SER A 3 -7.46 -30.22 40.14
N ARG A 4 -8.25 -31.28 39.92
CA ARG A 4 -8.71 -31.69 38.57
C ARG A 4 -9.95 -30.92 38.10
N ASN A 5 -10.76 -30.40 39.04
CA ASN A 5 -11.94 -29.63 38.69
C ASN A 5 -11.58 -28.18 38.27
N GLU A 6 -10.60 -27.56 38.91
CA GLU A 6 -10.17 -26.19 38.56
C GLU A 6 -9.50 -26.10 37.18
N GLN A 7 -8.75 -27.14 36.74
CA GLN A 7 -8.19 -27.18 35.40
C GLN A 7 -9.24 -27.43 34.29
N ASN A 8 -10.33 -28.08 34.60
CA ASN A 8 -11.44 -28.25 33.65
C ASN A 8 -12.31 -26.99 33.52
N GLU A 9 -12.54 -26.24 34.59
CA GLU A 9 -13.33 -24.99 34.54
C GLU A 9 -12.61 -23.87 33.77
N THR A 10 -11.28 -23.74 33.90
CA THR A 10 -10.50 -22.81 33.06
C THR A 10 -10.50 -23.18 31.58
N SER A 11 -10.43 -24.47 31.25
CA SER A 11 -10.50 -24.97 29.87
C SER A 11 -11.87 -24.74 29.22
N TYR A 12 -12.97 -24.86 29.99
CA TYR A 12 -14.32 -24.56 29.49
C TYR A 12 -14.59 -23.05 29.32
N GLY A 13 -13.99 -22.20 30.15
CA GLY A 13 -14.04 -20.75 30.03
C GLY A 13 -13.35 -20.25 28.75
N ASP A 14 -12.17 -20.79 28.46
CA ASP A 14 -11.43 -20.45 27.24
C ASP A 14 -12.14 -20.94 25.97
N LEU A 15 -12.78 -22.13 25.99
CA LEU A 15 -13.60 -22.61 24.88
C LEU A 15 -14.84 -21.74 24.65
N GLY A 16 -15.51 -21.31 25.72
CA GLY A 16 -16.66 -20.40 25.65
C GLY A 16 -16.30 -19.05 25.04
N HIS A 17 -15.14 -18.52 25.42
CA HIS A 17 -14.63 -17.26 24.84
C HIS A 17 -14.28 -17.40 23.35
N LEU A 18 -13.64 -18.51 22.96
CA LEU A 18 -13.35 -18.82 21.54
C LEU A 18 -14.62 -18.98 20.71
N LEU A 19 -15.63 -19.70 21.25
CA LEU A 19 -16.92 -19.86 20.59
C LEU A 19 -17.63 -18.52 20.37
N SER A 20 -17.64 -17.64 21.36
CA SER A 20 -18.21 -16.29 21.25
C SER A 20 -17.50 -15.44 20.18
N GLN A 21 -16.17 -15.52 20.09
CA GLN A 21 -15.40 -14.85 19.04
C GLN A 21 -15.71 -15.41 17.64
N ILE A 22 -15.87 -16.72 17.51
CA ILE A 22 -16.24 -17.37 16.24
C ILE A 22 -17.67 -16.95 15.83
N GLU A 23 -18.63 -16.94 16.76
CA GLU A 23 -20.00 -16.49 16.49
C GLU A 23 -20.05 -15.04 16.03
N LYS A 24 -19.28 -14.14 16.67
CA LYS A 24 -19.14 -12.75 16.25
C LYS A 24 -18.57 -12.63 14.84
N LYS A 25 -17.50 -13.38 14.52
CA LYS A 25 -16.89 -13.40 13.17
C LYS A 25 -17.85 -13.95 12.10
N ILE A 26 -18.65 -14.97 12.44
CA ILE A 26 -19.69 -15.50 11.54
C ILE A 26 -20.77 -14.44 11.30
N SER A 27 -21.18 -13.69 12.32
CA SER A 27 -22.13 -12.58 12.19
C SER A 27 -21.60 -11.48 11.28
N ASP A 28 -20.34 -11.07 11.45
CA ASP A 28 -19.70 -10.02 10.63
C ASP A 28 -19.57 -10.46 9.16
N LEU A 29 -19.22 -11.72 8.91
CA LEU A 29 -19.18 -12.33 7.57
C LEU A 29 -20.59 -12.41 6.94
N SER A 30 -21.61 -12.69 7.74
CA SER A 30 -23.01 -12.70 7.30
C SER A 30 -23.48 -11.31 6.86
N GLU A 31 -23.10 -10.26 7.59
CA GLU A 31 -23.45 -8.87 7.23
C GLU A 31 -22.75 -8.42 5.94
N VAL A 32 -21.46 -8.74 5.74
CA VAL A 32 -20.73 -8.48 4.48
C VAL A 32 -21.40 -9.20 3.30
N THR A 33 -21.81 -10.46 3.49
CA THR A 33 -22.51 -11.24 2.46
C THR A 33 -23.87 -10.63 2.12
N LYS A 34 -24.57 -10.09 3.11
CA LYS A 34 -25.85 -9.41 2.95
C LYS A 34 -25.68 -8.09 2.17
N GLN A 35 -24.66 -7.30 2.47
CA GLN A 35 -24.34 -6.08 1.73
C GLN A 35 -23.96 -6.38 0.27
N GLN A 36 -23.20 -7.43 -0.01
CA GLN A 36 -22.91 -7.90 -1.35
C GLN A 36 -24.20 -8.28 -2.13
N LYS A 37 -25.10 -8.96 -1.46
CA LYS A 37 -26.39 -9.36 -2.07
C LYS A 37 -27.25 -8.14 -2.43
N ILE A 38 -27.29 -7.13 -1.55
CA ILE A 38 -27.98 -5.86 -1.79
C ILE A 38 -27.35 -5.12 -2.98
N LEU A 39 -26.01 -5.06 -3.05
CA LEU A 39 -25.31 -4.40 -4.16
C LEU A 39 -25.61 -5.09 -5.50
N LEU A 40 -25.58 -6.42 -5.55
CA LEU A 40 -25.93 -7.20 -6.74
C LEU A 40 -27.39 -6.99 -7.15
N GLN A 41 -28.30 -6.86 -6.19
CA GLN A 41 -29.71 -6.57 -6.45
C GLN A 41 -29.90 -5.15 -7.03
N LEU A 42 -29.27 -4.13 -6.43
CA LEU A 42 -29.29 -2.76 -6.94
C LEU A 42 -28.72 -2.65 -8.36
N MET A 43 -27.65 -3.38 -8.65
CA MET A 43 -27.06 -3.44 -9.98
C MET A 43 -28.00 -4.11 -11.00
N SER A 44 -28.73 -5.14 -10.60
CA SER A 44 -29.77 -5.76 -11.43
C SER A 44 -30.92 -4.78 -11.72
N GLU A 45 -31.39 -4.05 -10.72
CA GLU A 45 -32.45 -3.04 -10.86
C GLU A 45 -32.03 -1.88 -11.78
N ILE A 46 -30.76 -1.44 -11.70
CA ILE A 46 -30.19 -0.44 -12.60
C ILE A 46 -30.18 -0.96 -14.06
N LYS A 47 -29.81 -2.20 -14.26
CA LYS A 47 -29.83 -2.84 -15.58
C LYS A 47 -31.23 -2.89 -16.14
N ASP A 48 -32.20 -3.37 -15.35
CA ASP A 48 -33.62 -3.44 -15.77
C ASP A 48 -34.21 -2.05 -16.12
N ARG A 49 -33.78 -1.01 -15.40
CA ARG A 49 -34.15 0.38 -15.72
C ARG A 49 -33.55 0.86 -17.04
N ILE A 50 -32.30 0.53 -17.31
CA ILE A 50 -31.63 0.85 -18.58
C ILE A 50 -32.34 0.14 -19.74
N ASP A 51 -32.63 -1.15 -19.58
CA ASP A 51 -33.36 -1.96 -20.60
C ASP A 51 -34.77 -1.41 -20.87
N ASN A 52 -35.46 -0.94 -19.83
CA ASN A 52 -36.80 -0.29 -19.99
C ASN A 52 -36.71 1.08 -20.66
N ILE A 53 -35.69 1.87 -20.40
CA ILE A 53 -35.46 3.14 -21.11
C ILE A 53 -35.13 2.88 -22.59
N GLU A 54 -34.35 1.85 -22.90
CA GLU A 54 -34.03 1.44 -24.26
C GLU A 54 -35.28 1.02 -25.04
N SER A 55 -36.20 0.29 -24.41
CA SER A 55 -37.48 -0.12 -25.03
C SER A 55 -38.43 1.03 -25.29
N GLY A 56 -38.42 2.07 -24.44
CA GLY A 56 -39.28 3.26 -24.59
C GLY A 56 -38.85 4.24 -25.71
N ILE A 57 -37.57 4.22 -26.07
CA ILE A 57 -36.98 5.13 -27.05
C ILE A 57 -37.03 4.57 -28.48
N HIS A 58 -37.43 3.30 -28.66
CA HIS A 58 -37.42 2.62 -29.96
C HIS A 58 -38.30 3.27 -31.03
N SER A 59 -39.13 4.24 -30.64
CA SER A 59 -40.09 4.87 -31.55
C SER A 59 -39.70 6.22 -32.19
N GLY A 60 -38.49 6.79 -31.85
CA GLY A 60 -38.26 8.16 -32.30
C GLY A 60 -36.90 8.63 -32.78
N PHE A 61 -35.74 8.07 -32.34
CA PHE A 61 -34.46 8.74 -32.62
C PHE A 61 -33.29 7.77 -32.89
N GLY A 62 -32.90 7.63 -34.16
CA GLY A 62 -31.77 6.76 -34.58
C GLY A 62 -30.39 7.13 -34.05
N HIS A 63 -30.13 8.40 -33.71
CA HIS A 63 -28.86 8.88 -33.19
C HIS A 63 -28.69 8.55 -31.70
N THR A 64 -29.78 8.68 -30.94
CA THR A 64 -29.83 8.38 -29.50
C THR A 64 -29.68 6.88 -29.23
N LYS A 65 -30.18 6.05 -30.13
CA LYS A 65 -30.06 4.58 -30.06
C LYS A 65 -28.61 4.09 -30.12
N LYS A 66 -27.75 4.74 -30.92
CA LYS A 66 -26.33 4.40 -31.05
C LYS A 66 -25.55 4.76 -29.76
N GLN A 67 -25.85 5.93 -29.17
CA GLN A 67 -25.26 6.38 -27.92
C GLN A 67 -25.69 5.49 -26.74
N LEU A 68 -26.96 5.11 -26.66
CA LEU A 68 -27.47 4.20 -25.62
C LEU A 68 -26.88 2.80 -25.74
N LYS A 69 -26.69 2.25 -26.92
CA LYS A 69 -26.00 0.97 -27.12
C LYS A 69 -24.55 1.04 -26.65
N THR A 70 -23.87 2.17 -26.87
CA THR A 70 -22.49 2.37 -26.39
C THR A 70 -22.46 2.44 -24.86
N ILE A 71 -23.39 3.17 -24.23
CA ILE A 71 -23.54 3.27 -22.78
C ILE A 71 -23.88 1.91 -22.17
N ASP A 72 -24.81 1.17 -22.77
CA ASP A 72 -25.19 -0.17 -22.29
C ASP A 72 -24.03 -1.16 -22.40
N SER A 73 -23.27 -1.14 -23.50
CA SER A 73 -22.07 -1.99 -23.64
C SER A 73 -20.97 -1.62 -22.63
N GLN A 74 -20.73 -0.32 -22.41
CA GLN A 74 -19.78 0.15 -21.41
C GLN A 74 -20.24 -0.19 -19.99
N THR A 75 -21.52 0.00 -19.70
CA THR A 75 -22.10 -0.33 -18.38
C THR A 75 -22.05 -1.84 -18.12
N SER A 76 -22.36 -2.64 -19.14
CA SER A 76 -22.25 -4.11 -19.06
C SER A 76 -20.80 -4.57 -18.87
N GLN A 77 -19.85 -3.94 -19.54
CA GLN A 77 -18.42 -4.22 -19.40
C GLN A 77 -17.93 -3.87 -18.00
N ASN A 78 -18.23 -2.65 -17.54
CA ASN A 78 -17.90 -2.21 -16.16
C ASN A 78 -18.56 -3.11 -15.10
N PHE A 79 -19.78 -3.59 -15.37
CA PHE A 79 -20.47 -4.52 -14.46
C PHE A 79 -19.77 -5.87 -14.38
N GLN A 80 -19.32 -6.42 -15.49
CA GLN A 80 -18.58 -7.70 -15.50
C GLN A 80 -17.21 -7.54 -14.82
N GLU A 81 -16.53 -6.43 -15.03
CA GLU A 81 -15.27 -6.12 -14.33
C GLU A 81 -15.48 -6.04 -12.82
N ILE A 82 -16.48 -5.26 -12.36
CA ILE A 82 -16.79 -5.16 -10.92
C ILE A 82 -17.17 -6.52 -10.34
N LYS A 83 -17.99 -7.30 -11.04
CA LYS A 83 -18.42 -8.64 -10.63
C LYS A 83 -17.23 -9.62 -10.52
N GLY A 84 -16.24 -9.48 -11.40
CA GLY A 84 -15.02 -10.29 -11.36
C GLY A 84 -14.03 -9.86 -10.30
N GLU A 85 -13.90 -8.54 -10.05
CA GLU A 85 -12.91 -7.99 -9.14
C GLU A 85 -13.37 -7.92 -7.68
N LEU A 86 -14.67 -7.65 -7.45
CA LEU A 86 -15.21 -7.48 -6.10
C LEU A 86 -14.93 -8.67 -5.17
N PRO A 87 -15.16 -9.94 -5.56
CA PRO A 87 -14.86 -11.08 -4.71
C PRO A 87 -13.37 -11.21 -4.40
N LYS A 88 -12.51 -10.84 -5.35
CA LYS A 88 -11.05 -10.85 -5.18
C LYS A 88 -10.60 -9.79 -4.17
N LEU A 89 -11.12 -8.55 -4.30
CA LEU A 89 -10.82 -7.45 -3.38
C LEU A 89 -11.32 -7.75 -1.96
N VAL A 90 -12.54 -8.31 -1.83
CA VAL A 90 -13.11 -8.70 -0.53
C VAL A 90 -12.26 -9.80 0.12
N ASN A 91 -11.87 -10.82 -0.64
CA ASN A 91 -11.02 -11.88 -0.11
C ASN A 91 -9.64 -11.34 0.30
N GLN A 92 -9.05 -10.44 -0.49
CA GLN A 92 -7.81 -9.76 -0.15
C GLN A 92 -7.96 -8.96 1.15
N GLN A 93 -9.04 -8.19 1.29
CA GLN A 93 -9.32 -7.42 2.50
C GLN A 93 -9.46 -8.33 3.74
N ILE A 94 -10.16 -9.46 3.61
CA ILE A 94 -10.30 -10.44 4.69
C ILE A 94 -8.93 -11.03 5.08
N GLN A 95 -8.10 -11.39 4.11
CA GLN A 95 -6.76 -11.93 4.39
C GLN A 95 -5.85 -10.90 5.05
N LEU A 96 -5.89 -9.63 4.59
CA LEU A 96 -5.13 -8.54 5.22
C LEU A 96 -5.61 -8.26 6.64
N SER A 97 -6.93 -8.23 6.87
CA SER A 97 -7.47 -8.11 8.20
C SER A 97 -6.94 -9.23 9.11
N LYS A 98 -7.02 -10.47 8.68
CA LYS A 98 -6.48 -11.62 9.43
C LYS A 98 -4.97 -11.51 9.68
N PHE A 99 -4.21 -11.05 8.72
CA PHE A 99 -2.78 -10.82 8.87
C PHE A 99 -2.47 -9.75 9.92
N LEU A 100 -3.29 -8.71 9.99
CA LEU A 100 -3.14 -7.60 10.95
C LEU A 100 -3.84 -7.87 12.29
N GLU A 101 -4.73 -8.88 12.36
CA GLU A 101 -5.53 -9.20 13.56
C GLU A 101 -4.65 -9.65 14.74
N GLU A 102 -4.36 -8.69 15.61
CA GLU A 102 -4.03 -8.87 17.03
C GLU A 102 -4.57 -7.70 17.88
N GLY A 103 -5.43 -6.84 17.30
CA GLY A 103 -5.98 -5.65 17.94
C GLY A 103 -7.49 -5.70 18.16
N GLU A 104 -7.96 -4.99 19.18
CA GLU A 104 -9.38 -4.91 19.54
C GLU A 104 -10.20 -3.95 18.63
N MET A 105 -9.54 -3.20 17.75
CA MET A 105 -10.19 -2.22 16.87
C MET A 105 -10.37 -2.77 15.45
N PRO A 106 -11.58 -2.61 14.85
CA PRO A 106 -11.78 -2.94 13.45
C PRO A 106 -10.92 -2.06 12.56
N LEU A 107 -10.20 -2.68 11.62
CA LEU A 107 -9.39 -1.97 10.63
C LEU A 107 -10.29 -1.44 9.52
N SER A 108 -10.28 -0.14 9.29
CA SER A 108 -10.97 0.48 8.17
C SER A 108 -10.00 0.64 7.00
N PHE A 109 -10.41 0.14 5.83
CA PHE A 109 -9.70 0.32 4.56
C PHE A 109 -10.35 1.43 3.72
N GLU A 110 -11.08 2.34 4.34
CA GLU A 110 -11.74 3.46 3.67
C GLU A 110 -10.88 4.73 3.65
N GLY A 111 -11.07 5.53 2.63
CA GLY A 111 -10.42 6.83 2.50
C GLY A 111 -8.97 6.77 1.99
N TRP A 112 -8.03 7.37 2.73
CA TRP A 112 -6.61 7.51 2.37
C TRP A 112 -5.77 6.33 2.89
N THR A 113 -6.30 5.13 2.82
CA THR A 113 -5.61 3.92 3.27
C THR A 113 -4.92 3.22 2.10
N ILE A 114 -3.95 2.37 2.44
CA ILE A 114 -3.31 1.50 1.45
C ILE A 114 -4.37 0.63 0.75
N ALA A 115 -4.31 0.56 -0.57
CA ALA A 115 -5.17 -0.33 -1.33
C ALA A 115 -4.79 -1.81 -1.05
N PRO A 116 -5.78 -2.72 -0.93
CA PRO A 116 -5.51 -4.13 -0.63
C PRO A 116 -4.54 -4.80 -1.60
N ASP A 117 -4.62 -4.48 -2.88
CA ASP A 117 -3.75 -5.02 -3.92
C ASP A 117 -2.29 -4.59 -3.75
N LEU A 118 -2.03 -3.31 -3.40
CA LEU A 118 -0.69 -2.84 -3.03
C LEU A 118 -0.20 -3.53 -1.76
N ALA A 119 -1.04 -3.70 -0.74
CA ALA A 119 -0.67 -4.38 0.48
C ALA A 119 -0.24 -5.83 0.21
N PHE A 120 -0.98 -6.56 -0.63
CA PHE A 120 -0.62 -7.91 -1.08
C PHE A 120 0.70 -7.93 -1.84
N ARG A 121 0.93 -6.96 -2.71
CA ARG A 121 2.20 -6.84 -3.43
C ARG A 121 3.37 -6.66 -2.47
N LEU A 122 3.24 -5.78 -1.48
CA LEU A 122 4.28 -5.57 -0.46
C LEU A 122 4.56 -6.85 0.34
N VAL A 123 3.54 -7.59 0.75
CA VAL A 123 3.71 -8.88 1.46
C VAL A 123 4.45 -9.90 0.61
N ASN A 124 4.07 -10.03 -0.68
CA ASN A 124 4.71 -10.96 -1.59
C ASN A 124 6.19 -10.60 -1.83
N ASP A 125 6.47 -9.33 -2.12
CA ASP A 125 7.84 -8.89 -2.36
C ASP A 125 8.68 -9.01 -1.08
N TYR A 126 8.10 -8.72 0.08
CA TYR A 126 8.79 -8.89 1.36
C TYR A 126 9.12 -10.35 1.68
N SER A 127 8.26 -11.29 1.27
CA SER A 127 8.52 -12.72 1.41
C SER A 127 9.58 -13.23 0.42
N GLN A 128 9.66 -12.60 -0.75
CA GLN A 128 10.61 -12.97 -1.80
C GLN A 128 12.00 -12.36 -1.58
N TYR A 129 12.05 -11.12 -1.08
CA TYR A 129 13.29 -10.37 -0.84
C TYR A 129 13.49 -10.16 0.66
N LYS A 130 14.68 -10.46 1.15
CA LYS A 130 15.05 -10.09 2.51
C LYS A 130 15.43 -8.61 2.54
N PHE A 131 14.63 -7.79 3.23
CA PHE A 131 14.94 -6.38 3.45
C PHE A 131 15.59 -6.20 4.83
N ASP A 132 16.61 -5.35 4.88
CA ASP A 132 17.36 -4.99 6.09
C ASP A 132 16.86 -3.68 6.69
N GLY A 133 16.11 -2.90 5.90
CA GLY A 133 15.49 -1.65 6.32
C GLY A 133 14.28 -1.27 5.48
N ILE A 134 13.36 -0.55 6.09
CA ILE A 134 12.15 -0.03 5.46
C ILE A 134 12.03 1.46 5.73
N VAL A 135 11.77 2.24 4.69
CA VAL A 135 11.42 3.67 4.77
C VAL A 135 10.06 3.89 4.14
N GLU A 136 9.21 4.64 4.81
CA GLU A 136 7.89 5.00 4.33
C GLU A 136 7.72 6.52 4.37
N PHE A 137 7.28 7.08 3.26
CA PHE A 137 6.86 8.48 3.13
C PHE A 137 5.35 8.56 3.00
N GLY A 138 4.67 9.00 4.07
CA GLY A 138 3.22 8.95 4.26
C GLY A 138 2.83 7.79 5.17
N SER A 139 2.37 8.09 6.41
CA SER A 139 1.99 7.05 7.36
C SER A 139 0.51 6.71 7.31
N GLY A 140 0.18 5.48 7.74
CA GLY A 140 -1.20 5.02 7.81
C GLY A 140 -1.32 3.52 8.13
N LEU A 141 -2.30 2.86 7.52
CA LEU A 141 -2.46 1.42 7.65
C LEU A 141 -1.28 0.65 7.03
N SER A 142 -0.66 1.19 5.99
CA SER A 142 0.59 0.68 5.40
C SER A 142 1.71 0.58 6.44
N THR A 143 1.81 1.54 7.35
CA THR A 143 2.79 1.52 8.45
C THR A 143 2.59 0.29 9.34
N CYS A 144 1.35 -0.06 9.67
CA CYS A 144 1.04 -1.25 10.48
C CYS A 144 1.42 -2.55 9.75
N LEU A 145 1.13 -2.61 8.45
CA LEU A 145 1.53 -3.74 7.61
C LEU A 145 3.05 -3.89 7.58
N LEU A 146 3.77 -2.80 7.28
CA LEU A 146 5.23 -2.79 7.22
C LEU A 146 5.87 -3.08 8.58
N ALA A 147 5.27 -2.64 9.69
CA ALA A 147 5.70 -2.97 11.04
C ALA A 147 5.60 -4.47 11.30
N LYS A 148 4.50 -5.10 10.93
CA LYS A 148 4.32 -6.55 11.08
C LYS A 148 5.30 -7.35 10.22
N LEU A 149 5.55 -6.89 9.00
CA LEU A 149 6.56 -7.48 8.12
C LEU A 149 7.98 -7.29 8.68
N SER A 150 8.29 -6.13 9.26
CA SER A 150 9.63 -5.84 9.80
C SER A 150 10.03 -6.78 10.94
N ILE A 151 9.09 -7.23 11.78
CA ILE A 151 9.32 -8.17 12.87
C ILE A 151 9.92 -9.49 12.36
N SER A 152 9.40 -10.02 11.24
CA SER A 152 9.82 -11.32 10.72
C SER A 152 11.30 -11.37 10.33
N ASN A 153 11.90 -10.25 9.94
CA ASN A 153 13.31 -10.15 9.55
C ASN A 153 14.15 -9.33 10.53
N GLY A 154 13.55 -8.77 11.59
CA GLY A 154 14.24 -7.91 12.55
C GLY A 154 14.77 -6.62 11.91
N CYS A 155 14.13 -6.12 10.83
CA CYS A 155 14.59 -4.93 10.14
C CYS A 155 14.02 -3.65 10.77
N LYS A 156 14.70 -2.51 10.55
CA LYS A 156 14.26 -1.21 11.05
C LYS A 156 13.26 -0.56 10.12
N LEU A 157 12.15 -0.06 10.67
CA LEU A 157 11.16 0.72 9.94
C LEU A 157 11.18 2.18 10.40
N PHE A 158 11.32 3.11 9.42
CA PHE A 158 11.16 4.55 9.61
C PHE A 158 9.98 5.01 8.76
N SER A 159 8.95 5.56 9.40
CA SER A 159 7.78 6.11 8.72
C SER A 159 7.66 7.61 9.01
N PHE A 160 7.51 8.40 7.95
CA PHE A 160 7.45 9.86 8.01
C PHE A 160 6.05 10.36 7.69
N GLU A 161 5.47 11.14 8.59
CA GLU A 161 4.18 11.78 8.39
C GLU A 161 4.29 13.29 8.66
N HIS A 162 3.73 14.10 7.77
CA HIS A 162 3.78 15.55 7.92
C HIS A 162 2.59 16.15 8.66
N ASP A 163 1.43 15.54 8.54
CA ASP A 163 0.19 15.94 9.19
C ASP A 163 0.10 15.33 10.58
N LYS A 164 0.03 16.19 11.59
CA LYS A 164 -0.01 15.76 12.99
C LYS A 164 -1.24 14.91 13.31
N THR A 165 -2.38 15.19 12.68
CA THR A 165 -3.62 14.44 12.90
C THR A 165 -3.49 13.00 12.37
N TYR A 166 -2.91 12.82 11.18
CA TYR A 166 -2.65 11.49 10.62
C TYR A 166 -1.56 10.75 11.38
N LEU A 167 -0.51 11.46 11.81
CA LEU A 167 0.53 10.89 12.67
C LEU A 167 -0.08 10.29 13.96
N ASP A 168 -0.94 11.05 14.65
CA ASP A 168 -1.57 10.62 15.90
C ASP A 168 -2.55 9.46 15.68
N LYS A 169 -3.28 9.45 14.57
CA LYS A 169 -4.13 8.30 14.16
C LYS A 169 -3.29 7.05 13.94
N THR A 170 -2.18 7.17 13.21
CA THR A 170 -1.27 6.04 12.97
C THR A 170 -0.65 5.54 14.26
N ALA A 171 -0.22 6.44 15.15
CA ALA A 171 0.31 6.06 16.46
C ALA A 171 -0.73 5.31 17.31
N THR A 172 -1.99 5.77 17.30
CA THR A 172 -3.08 5.09 18.01
C THR A 172 -3.33 3.69 17.44
N LEU A 173 -3.32 3.56 16.12
CA LEU A 173 -3.51 2.28 15.45
C LEU A 173 -2.35 1.32 15.74
N LEU A 174 -1.09 1.77 15.67
CA LEU A 174 0.08 0.97 16.04
C LEU A 174 -0.02 0.46 17.48
N LYS A 175 -0.44 1.33 18.42
CA LYS A 175 -0.63 0.96 19.82
C LYS A 175 -1.72 -0.10 19.99
N SER A 176 -2.86 0.02 19.31
CA SER A 176 -3.94 -0.97 19.37
C SER A 176 -3.51 -2.34 18.86
N LEU A 177 -2.57 -2.37 17.89
CA LEU A 177 -1.98 -3.58 17.31
C LEU A 177 -0.71 -4.04 18.04
N LYS A 178 -0.28 -3.34 19.12
CA LYS A 178 0.97 -3.62 19.87
C LYS A 178 2.23 -3.60 18.98
N LEU A 179 2.26 -2.69 18.00
CA LEU A 179 3.32 -2.55 17.01
C LEU A 179 4.13 -1.25 17.19
N GLU A 180 3.87 -0.45 18.22
CA GLU A 180 4.52 0.85 18.42
C GLU A 180 6.03 0.78 18.63
N SER A 181 6.56 -0.33 19.18
CA SER A 181 7.99 -0.55 19.35
C SER A 181 8.74 -0.87 18.05
N GLU A 182 8.02 -1.32 17.03
CA GLU A 182 8.59 -1.81 15.78
C GLU A 182 8.82 -0.67 14.77
N VAL A 183 8.27 0.53 15.04
CA VAL A 183 8.27 1.65 14.12
C VAL A 183 8.92 2.88 14.71
N ASN A 184 9.86 3.47 13.98
CA ASN A 184 10.25 4.85 14.22
C ASN A 184 9.28 5.77 13.46
N LEU A 185 8.11 6.05 14.07
CA LEU A 185 7.10 6.95 13.52
C LEU A 185 7.51 8.40 13.78
N ILE A 186 7.75 9.17 12.72
CA ILE A 186 8.41 10.48 12.78
C ILE A 186 7.51 11.56 12.22
N HIS A 187 7.30 12.63 13.00
CA HIS A 187 6.68 13.86 12.48
C HIS A 187 7.64 14.58 11.54
N GLY A 188 7.62 14.20 10.27
CA GLY A 188 8.44 14.77 9.21
C GLY A 188 7.82 16.04 8.62
N LYS A 189 7.87 17.17 9.32
CA LYS A 189 7.32 18.45 8.82
C LYS A 189 7.85 18.75 7.43
N LEU A 190 6.98 19.22 6.53
CA LEU A 190 7.40 19.59 5.19
C LEU A 190 8.23 20.89 5.23
N LYS A 191 9.39 20.83 4.58
CA LYS A 191 10.26 21.98 4.36
C LYS A 191 10.57 22.14 2.87
N ASN A 192 10.94 23.36 2.47
CA ASN A 192 11.43 23.58 1.13
C ASN A 192 12.75 22.86 0.92
N LEU A 193 12.82 22.10 -0.14
CA LEU A 193 14.00 21.39 -0.62
C LEU A 193 14.25 21.84 -2.07
N CYS A 194 15.44 22.36 -2.34
CA CYS A 194 15.86 22.73 -3.68
C CYS A 194 16.59 21.57 -4.34
N TYR A 195 16.16 21.19 -5.53
CA TYR A 195 16.84 20.23 -6.37
C TYR A 195 16.90 20.75 -7.81
N GLU A 196 18.11 20.85 -8.39
CA GLU A 196 18.35 21.38 -9.75
C GLU A 196 17.57 22.70 -10.05
N SER A 197 17.58 23.65 -9.12
CA SER A 197 16.86 24.95 -9.18
C SER A 197 15.33 24.87 -9.03
N LEU A 198 14.75 23.70 -8.83
CA LEU A 198 13.34 23.53 -8.51
C LEU A 198 13.12 23.39 -7.00
N ASN A 199 12.03 24.00 -6.51
CA ASN A 199 11.68 23.96 -5.10
C ASN A 199 10.54 22.98 -4.87
N TYR A 200 10.76 22.04 -3.94
CA TYR A 200 9.79 21.05 -3.50
C TYR A 200 9.50 21.25 -2.00
N LYS A 201 8.29 20.93 -1.57
CA LYS A 201 7.98 20.74 -0.15
C LYS A 201 8.02 19.26 0.18
N PHE A 202 9.02 18.86 0.96
CA PHE A 202 9.20 17.46 1.29
C PHE A 202 9.52 17.26 2.78
N TYR A 203 9.45 16.01 3.23
CA TYR A 203 9.64 15.64 4.63
C TYR A 203 11.02 16.02 5.16
N THR A 204 11.07 16.49 6.39
CA THR A 204 12.33 16.65 7.13
C THR A 204 12.78 15.27 7.62
N CYS A 205 13.55 14.55 6.80
CA CYS A 205 13.89 13.15 7.01
C CYS A 205 15.40 12.84 6.97
N LEU A 206 16.21 13.73 6.41
CA LEU A 206 17.61 13.46 6.07
C LEU A 206 18.45 12.90 7.24
N ALA A 207 18.33 13.51 8.44
CA ALA A 207 19.09 13.05 9.61
C ALA A 207 18.69 11.63 10.04
N ASN A 208 17.40 11.31 9.95
CA ASN A 208 16.88 9.99 10.30
C ASN A 208 17.30 8.94 9.25
N LEU A 209 17.24 9.27 7.96
CA LEU A 209 17.72 8.39 6.89
C LEU A 209 19.23 8.11 7.04
N LYS A 210 20.06 9.13 7.28
CA LYS A 210 21.49 8.97 7.54
C LYS A 210 21.76 8.12 8.79
N LYS A 211 20.94 8.27 9.85
CA LYS A 211 21.03 7.43 11.06
C LYS A 211 20.73 5.96 10.73
N MET A 212 19.68 5.70 9.94
CA MET A 212 19.33 4.37 9.49
C MET A 212 20.45 3.77 8.64
N ALA A 213 20.93 4.50 7.64
CA ALA A 213 21.98 4.05 6.73
C ALA A 213 23.26 3.61 7.47
N LYS A 214 23.67 4.37 8.50
CA LYS A 214 24.82 4.01 9.36
C LYS A 214 24.66 2.68 10.11
N SER A 215 23.43 2.19 10.26
CA SER A 215 23.15 0.93 10.94
C SER A 215 23.03 -0.26 9.99
N LEU A 216 23.12 -0.01 8.69
CA LEU A 216 23.05 -1.02 7.64
C LEU A 216 24.46 -1.36 7.15
N SER A 217 24.64 -2.59 6.71
CA SER A 217 25.88 -3.03 6.05
C SER A 217 25.86 -2.68 4.56
N ALA A 218 27.04 -2.62 3.94
CA ALA A 218 27.11 -2.50 2.50
C ALA A 218 26.41 -3.69 1.82
N GLY A 219 25.67 -3.41 0.75
CA GLY A 219 24.84 -4.39 0.05
C GLY A 219 23.49 -4.68 0.73
N SER A 220 23.17 -4.06 1.85
CA SER A 220 21.84 -4.17 2.48
C SER A 220 20.73 -3.75 1.52
N ARG A 221 19.61 -4.46 1.58
CA ARG A 221 18.44 -4.14 0.76
C ARG A 221 17.44 -3.29 1.54
N VAL A 222 17.05 -2.16 0.96
CA VAL A 222 16.13 -1.21 1.58
C VAL A 222 14.86 -1.09 0.74
N LEU A 223 13.71 -1.30 1.39
CA LEU A 223 12.39 -1.03 0.82
C LEU A 223 12.02 0.43 1.10
N ILE A 224 11.65 1.15 0.06
CA ILE A 224 11.17 2.54 0.15
C ILE A 224 9.74 2.58 -0.38
N LEU A 225 8.76 2.87 0.46
CA LEU A 225 7.39 3.13 0.04
C LEU A 225 7.13 4.63 -0.03
N VAL A 226 6.70 5.12 -1.19
CA VAL A 226 6.43 6.55 -1.44
C VAL A 226 4.94 6.72 -1.72
N ASP A 227 4.17 7.01 -0.67
CA ASP A 227 2.74 7.34 -0.73
C ASP A 227 2.43 8.78 -0.29
N GLY A 228 3.45 9.55 -0.01
CA GLY A 228 3.37 10.96 0.37
C GLY A 228 4.59 11.78 -0.04
N PRO A 229 4.51 13.11 0.07
CA PRO A 229 3.36 13.91 0.50
C PRO A 229 2.25 13.96 -0.56
N PRO A 230 1.02 14.42 -0.18
CA PRO A 230 -0.10 14.52 -1.11
C PRO A 230 0.22 15.44 -2.30
N GLY A 231 -0.24 15.08 -3.51
CA GLY A 231 0.01 15.85 -4.73
C GLY A 231 -0.45 17.32 -4.70
N ARG A 232 -1.41 17.68 -3.81
CA ARG A 232 -1.80 19.08 -3.56
C ARG A 232 -0.69 19.94 -2.91
N THR A 233 0.37 19.31 -2.40
CA THR A 233 1.46 20.00 -1.71
C THR A 233 2.30 20.82 -2.70
N ASN A 234 2.64 20.24 -3.83
CA ASN A 234 3.19 20.87 -5.04
C ASN A 234 3.22 19.88 -6.22
N ILE A 235 3.48 20.40 -7.40
CA ILE A 235 3.67 19.59 -8.61
C ILE A 235 4.83 18.61 -8.36
N LYS A 236 4.65 17.32 -8.71
CA LYS A 236 5.64 16.26 -8.48
C LYS A 236 6.10 16.18 -7.02
N ALA A 237 5.15 16.28 -6.07
CA ALA A 237 5.43 16.38 -4.64
C ALA A 237 6.31 15.24 -4.10
N ARG A 238 6.24 14.06 -4.71
CA ARG A 238 6.98 12.85 -4.30
C ARG A 238 8.36 12.73 -4.94
N PHE A 239 8.68 13.62 -5.89
CA PHE A 239 9.97 13.60 -6.61
C PHE A 239 11.21 13.53 -5.71
N PRO A 240 11.31 14.30 -4.58
CA PRO A 240 12.52 14.32 -3.78
C PRO A 240 12.88 12.99 -3.11
N ALA A 241 11.97 12.02 -3.07
CA ALA A 241 12.20 10.74 -2.41
C ALA A 241 13.44 10.03 -2.97
N LEU A 242 13.55 9.88 -4.30
CA LEU A 242 14.71 9.20 -4.91
C LEU A 242 16.03 9.92 -4.64
N PRO A 243 16.22 11.23 -4.95
CA PRO A 243 17.48 11.91 -4.69
C PRO A 243 17.96 11.80 -3.23
N LEU A 244 17.04 11.94 -2.26
CA LEU A 244 17.36 11.81 -0.85
C LEU A 244 17.78 10.38 -0.47
N VAL A 245 17.10 9.41 -1.01
CA VAL A 245 17.40 7.99 -0.76
C VAL A 245 18.76 7.63 -1.39
N LEU A 246 19.04 8.09 -2.61
CA LEU A 246 20.33 7.90 -3.26
C LEU A 246 21.48 8.54 -2.47
N GLU A 247 21.28 9.74 -1.90
CA GLU A 247 22.27 10.40 -1.03
C GLU A 247 22.53 9.60 0.24
N CYS A 248 21.47 9.06 0.86
CA CYS A 248 21.57 8.45 2.18
C CYS A 248 22.06 6.99 2.15
N PHE A 249 21.75 6.25 1.09
CA PHE A 249 22.02 4.80 0.97
C PHE A 249 22.95 4.49 -0.22
N PRO A 250 24.20 5.01 -0.24
CA PRO A 250 25.08 4.89 -1.39
C PRO A 250 25.51 3.45 -1.69
N ASP A 251 25.52 2.57 -0.70
CA ASP A 251 26.01 1.20 -0.81
C ASP A 251 24.90 0.15 -0.68
N SER A 252 23.63 0.55 -0.81
CA SER A 252 22.47 -0.32 -0.64
C SER A 252 21.80 -0.67 -1.96
N ILE A 253 21.17 -1.83 -2.01
CA ILE A 253 20.19 -2.17 -3.05
C ILE A 253 18.86 -1.55 -2.60
N ILE A 254 18.25 -0.74 -3.48
CA ILE A 254 17.04 0.01 -3.15
C ILE A 254 15.89 -0.50 -3.98
N HIS A 255 14.81 -0.91 -3.34
CA HIS A 255 13.52 -1.14 -4.00
C HIS A 255 12.58 0.01 -3.63
N ILE A 256 12.34 0.93 -4.57
CA ILE A 256 11.45 2.07 -4.36
C ILE A 256 10.11 1.84 -5.04
N TYR A 257 9.05 1.93 -4.26
CA TYR A 257 7.64 1.71 -4.64
C TYR A 257 6.96 3.06 -4.68
N LEU A 258 6.52 3.53 -5.85
CA LEU A 258 5.74 4.74 -6.00
C LEU A 258 4.27 4.38 -6.20
N ASP A 259 3.44 4.67 -5.18
CA ASP A 259 1.98 4.50 -5.25
C ASP A 259 1.32 5.54 -6.16
N ASP A 260 0.04 5.31 -6.50
CA ASP A 260 -0.75 6.22 -7.35
C ASP A 260 -0.20 6.43 -8.77
N TYR A 261 0.56 5.49 -9.31
CA TYR A 261 1.26 5.63 -10.60
C TYR A 261 0.34 5.90 -11.80
N ASN A 262 -0.98 5.65 -11.67
CA ASN A 262 -1.95 6.02 -12.71
C ASN A 262 -2.12 7.54 -12.87
N ARG A 263 -1.59 8.35 -11.95
CA ARG A 263 -1.62 9.82 -12.04
C ARG A 263 -0.47 10.33 -12.92
N LEU A 264 -0.77 11.35 -13.72
CA LEU A 264 0.20 11.94 -14.65
C LEU A 264 1.49 12.41 -13.94
N HIS A 265 1.38 13.09 -12.80
CA HIS A 265 2.55 13.59 -12.09
C HIS A 265 3.45 12.49 -11.53
N GLU A 266 2.88 11.38 -11.10
CA GLU A 266 3.63 10.21 -10.64
C GLU A 266 4.35 9.52 -11.82
N GLN A 267 3.76 9.48 -13.01
CA GLN A 267 4.43 9.00 -14.22
C GLN A 267 5.60 9.90 -14.62
N GLU A 268 5.40 11.23 -14.53
CA GLU A 268 6.47 12.21 -14.77
C GLU A 268 7.59 12.10 -13.72
N ILE A 269 7.28 11.82 -12.45
CA ILE A 269 8.28 11.58 -11.40
C ILE A 269 9.15 10.38 -11.75
N ILE A 270 8.56 9.28 -12.20
CA ILE A 270 9.32 8.10 -12.62
C ILE A 270 10.23 8.43 -13.79
N ALA A 271 9.75 9.16 -14.80
CA ALA A 271 10.59 9.57 -15.94
C ALA A 271 11.78 10.45 -15.49
N ASP A 272 11.56 11.37 -14.57
CA ASP A 272 12.64 12.19 -13.99
C ASP A 272 13.62 11.31 -13.19
N TRP A 273 13.14 10.35 -12.40
CA TRP A 273 13.98 9.43 -11.65
C TRP A 273 14.82 8.53 -12.55
N GLU A 274 14.23 8.00 -13.63
CA GLU A 274 14.97 7.24 -14.65
C GLU A 274 16.10 8.10 -15.26
N SER A 275 15.81 9.37 -15.57
CA SER A 275 16.79 10.30 -16.11
C SER A 275 17.96 10.54 -15.14
N ILE A 276 17.70 10.67 -13.84
CA ILE A 276 18.74 10.78 -12.81
C ILE A 276 19.60 9.52 -12.76
N LEU A 277 18.97 8.33 -12.72
CA LEU A 277 19.69 7.06 -12.63
C LEU A 277 20.57 6.83 -13.86
N ILE A 278 20.08 7.16 -15.05
CA ILE A 278 20.85 7.08 -16.29
C ILE A 278 22.03 8.06 -16.28
N LYS A 279 21.81 9.33 -15.89
CA LYS A 279 22.84 10.37 -15.80
C LYS A 279 23.95 9.99 -14.82
N GLU A 280 23.60 9.36 -13.70
CA GLU A 280 24.55 8.89 -12.68
C GLU A 280 25.13 7.51 -12.98
N ASN A 281 24.80 6.91 -14.11
CA ASN A 281 25.22 5.57 -14.52
C ASN A 281 24.90 4.48 -13.47
N ILE A 282 23.72 4.58 -12.86
CA ILE A 282 23.23 3.64 -11.87
C ILE A 282 22.34 2.60 -12.55
N LYS A 283 22.67 1.31 -12.38
CA LYS A 283 21.84 0.21 -12.90
C LYS A 283 20.51 0.11 -12.16
N PHE A 284 19.43 -0.03 -12.90
CA PHE A 284 18.11 -0.23 -12.32
C PHE A 284 17.21 -1.11 -13.20
N GLU A 285 16.18 -1.66 -12.59
CA GLU A 285 15.07 -2.34 -13.26
C GLU A 285 13.77 -1.61 -12.90
N LYS A 286 12.88 -1.47 -13.90
CA LYS A 286 11.55 -0.86 -13.73
C LYS A 286 10.47 -1.91 -13.90
N GLU A 287 9.53 -1.92 -12.98
CA GLU A 287 8.33 -2.75 -13.05
C GLU A 287 7.10 -1.87 -12.85
N VAL A 288 6.18 -1.87 -13.82
CA VAL A 288 4.88 -1.19 -13.73
C VAL A 288 3.82 -2.24 -13.51
N ILE A 289 2.99 -2.05 -12.50
CA ILE A 289 1.98 -3.02 -12.07
C ILE A 289 0.61 -2.34 -12.15
N ASP A 290 -0.29 -2.99 -12.86
CA ASP A 290 -1.68 -2.56 -13.01
C ASP A 290 -2.45 -2.89 -11.74
N LEU A 291 -2.33 -2.03 -10.74
CA LEU A 291 -3.14 -2.02 -9.52
C LEU A 291 -4.24 -0.96 -9.65
N LYS A 292 -5.22 -0.99 -8.77
CA LYS A 292 -6.34 -0.04 -8.76
C LYS A 292 -5.90 1.43 -8.87
N LYS A 293 -4.81 1.80 -8.19
CA LYS A 293 -4.22 3.14 -8.25
C LYS A 293 -2.96 3.20 -9.14
N GLY A 294 -2.50 2.05 -9.64
CA GLY A 294 -1.21 1.88 -10.30
C GLY A 294 -0.05 1.89 -9.32
N LEU A 295 0.98 1.11 -9.63
CA LEU A 295 2.23 1.04 -8.87
C LEU A 295 3.41 1.00 -9.84
N CYS A 296 4.45 1.78 -9.56
CA CYS A 296 5.75 1.63 -10.23
C CYS A 296 6.82 1.29 -9.20
N ILE A 297 7.63 0.28 -9.51
CA ILE A 297 8.76 -0.16 -8.69
C ILE A 297 10.03 0.06 -9.48
N LEU A 298 11.00 0.74 -8.87
CA LEU A 298 12.38 0.77 -9.37
C LEU A 298 13.26 -0.04 -8.42
N LYS A 299 13.92 -1.06 -8.93
CA LYS A 299 14.96 -1.81 -8.22
C LYS A 299 16.30 -1.27 -8.65
N ILE A 300 17.04 -0.67 -7.74
CA ILE A 300 18.24 0.11 -7.99
C ILE A 300 19.43 -0.63 -7.38
N PHE A 301 20.43 -0.89 -8.21
CA PHE A 301 21.62 -1.67 -7.84
C PHE A 301 22.82 -0.72 -7.77
N ARG A 302 23.26 -0.42 -6.55
CA ARG A 302 24.48 0.35 -6.30
C ARG A 302 25.61 -0.61 -5.94
N ASN A 303 26.74 -0.51 -6.69
CA ASN A 303 27.99 -1.22 -6.45
C ASN A 303 27.90 -2.77 -6.46
N GLU A 304 27.64 -3.37 -7.61
CA GLU A 304 28.56 -4.43 -8.02
C GLU A 304 29.89 -3.70 -8.35
N LYS A 305 30.88 -3.68 -7.43
CA LYS A 305 32.26 -3.38 -7.81
C LYS A 305 32.53 -4.26 -9.01
N GLN A 306 32.77 -3.65 -10.18
CA GLN A 306 33.35 -4.35 -11.33
C GLN A 306 34.61 -5.01 -10.78
N GLY A 307 34.53 -6.30 -10.49
CA GLY A 307 35.70 -7.14 -10.41
C GLY A 307 36.38 -7.00 -11.78
N ILE A 308 37.45 -6.21 -11.81
CA ILE A 308 38.42 -6.25 -12.88
C ILE A 308 38.96 -7.67 -12.76
N GLU A 309 38.38 -8.62 -13.49
CA GLU A 309 39.08 -9.83 -13.87
C GLU A 309 40.23 -9.39 -14.78
N ASN A 310 41.36 -9.10 -14.13
CA ASN A 310 42.64 -9.17 -14.80
C ASN A 310 42.94 -10.66 -15.01
N ASP A 311 42.33 -11.26 -16.02
CA ASP A 311 42.88 -12.43 -16.66
C ASP A 311 44.01 -11.95 -17.56
N SER A 312 45.19 -11.87 -17.00
CA SER A 312 46.44 -11.83 -17.71
C SER A 312 47.23 -13.09 -17.39
N LEU A 313 47.34 -13.94 -18.42
CA LEU A 313 48.26 -15.05 -18.64
C LEU A 313 47.73 -16.44 -18.28
#